data_31bb35d5bae45ae7ccb413687b7d6427
#
_entry.id   31bb35d5bae45ae7ccb413687b7d6427
#
_cell.length_a   1.000
_cell.length_b   1.000
_cell.length_c   1.000
_cell.angle_alpha   90.00
_cell.angle_beta   90.00
_cell.angle_gamma   90.00
#
_symmetry.space_group_name_H-M   'P 1'
#
loop_
_entity.id
_entity.type
_entity.pdbx_description
1 polymer ?
#
loop_
_entity_poly.entity_id
_entity_poly.type
_entity_poly.pdbx_seq_one_letter_code
_entity_poly.pdbx_strand_id
1 'polypeptide(L)'
;MYVRLVKALYGTMQAALLFWKDLTSYLVKEQGYTLNPYDDCVANKIVEGSQCTVLWHVDDLKLSHVNQDVLESLVDALNARYGELDPLTVTRGDVHDYLGMTLDYSVPGEVTVRMDDYVRDLLDDAPDDMGGVANTPAADHLFTINPEPKYLDAPTSDLFHSLTAKLLFLCKRARPDIQTAVAFLTTRVKRPDTDDYKKLTRVIKYLRSTPNLALTLEADNTHIIKWWVDASFAVHKDMKSHTGGTLSLGKGSLYSTSTRQKLNTKSSTEAELVGVDDVMPLILWTRYFLDAQGYGVVENKVFQDNQSAMLLEKNGRRSSSRRTRHINIRYFFVTDRIQSKELTVEYCPTEEMLADFFTKPLQGSSFRRFRAAVLNLKSDPIMSSPESQGSPQECVGNQSTTVRPTDGLSDPEPETTVDVASWKRRM
;
A
#
# COMPACT_ATOMS: atom_id res chain seq x y z
N MET A 1 -19.12 -41.92 -15.63
CA MET A 1 -17.75 -42.47 -15.47
C MET A 1 -17.04 -41.60 -14.46
N TYR A 2 -16.59 -42.12 -13.32
CA TYR A 2 -15.81 -41.38 -12.30
C TYR A 2 -14.34 -41.73 -12.52
N VAL A 3 -13.48 -40.72 -12.58
CA VAL A 3 -12.02 -40.89 -12.69
C VAL A 3 -11.36 -40.37 -11.42
N ARG A 4 -10.35 -41.07 -10.92
CA ARG A 4 -9.52 -40.65 -9.80
C ARG A 4 -8.36 -39.81 -10.34
N LEU A 5 -8.24 -38.56 -9.90
CA LEU A 5 -7.09 -37.73 -10.21
C LEU A 5 -5.88 -38.23 -9.40
N VAL A 6 -4.77 -38.48 -10.09
CA VAL A 6 -3.48 -38.89 -9.49
C VAL A 6 -2.62 -37.67 -9.14
N LYS A 7 -2.81 -36.55 -9.86
CA LYS A 7 -2.16 -35.26 -9.61
C LYS A 7 -3.22 -34.20 -9.37
N ALA A 8 -2.87 -33.13 -8.66
CA ALA A 8 -3.75 -31.99 -8.42
C ALA A 8 -4.10 -31.31 -9.76
N LEU A 9 -5.39 -30.98 -9.94
CA LEU A 9 -5.84 -30.25 -11.12
C LEU A 9 -5.59 -28.75 -10.89
N TYR A 10 -4.89 -28.12 -11.83
CA TYR A 10 -4.63 -26.67 -11.80
C TYR A 10 -5.93 -25.85 -11.71
N GLY A 11 -5.84 -24.70 -11.04
CA GLY A 11 -6.99 -23.80 -10.81
C GLY A 11 -7.88 -24.18 -9.64
N THR A 12 -7.59 -25.30 -8.93
CA THR A 12 -8.29 -25.65 -7.69
C THR A 12 -7.55 -25.15 -6.46
N MET A 13 -8.28 -24.76 -5.41
CA MET A 13 -7.68 -24.35 -4.12
C MET A 13 -6.81 -25.46 -3.53
N GLN A 14 -7.17 -26.71 -3.73
CA GLN A 14 -6.40 -27.86 -3.25
C GLN A 14 -5.04 -27.97 -3.97
N ALA A 15 -4.96 -27.64 -5.27
CA ALA A 15 -3.71 -27.64 -6.00
C ALA A 15 -2.75 -26.57 -5.47
N ALA A 16 -3.23 -25.35 -5.22
CA ALA A 16 -2.41 -24.28 -4.66
C ALA A 16 -1.88 -24.66 -3.26
N LEU A 17 -2.72 -25.24 -2.41
CA LEU A 17 -2.31 -25.71 -1.07
C LEU A 17 -1.29 -26.85 -1.12
N LEU A 18 -1.43 -27.80 -2.05
CA LEU A 18 -0.47 -28.89 -2.21
C LEU A 18 0.88 -28.38 -2.71
N PHE A 19 0.88 -27.46 -3.68
CA PHE A 19 2.10 -26.85 -4.17
C PHE A 19 2.81 -26.06 -3.07
N TRP A 20 2.08 -25.21 -2.33
CA TRP A 20 2.61 -24.49 -1.19
C TRP A 20 3.26 -25.43 -0.15
N LYS A 21 2.61 -26.55 0.20
CA LYS A 21 3.16 -27.53 1.14
C LYS A 21 4.43 -28.18 0.63
N ASP A 22 4.49 -28.53 -0.67
CA ASP A 22 5.66 -29.15 -1.27
C ASP A 22 6.83 -28.17 -1.35
N LEU A 23 6.60 -26.94 -1.87
CA LEU A 23 7.60 -25.88 -1.93
C LEU A 23 8.15 -25.50 -0.54
N THR A 24 7.26 -25.30 0.42
CA THR A 24 7.66 -25.01 1.80
C THR A 24 8.48 -26.13 2.41
N SER A 25 8.06 -27.41 2.22
CA SER A 25 8.83 -28.56 2.70
C SER A 25 10.20 -28.65 2.07
N TYR A 26 10.31 -28.38 0.77
CA TYR A 26 11.56 -28.37 0.04
C TYR A 26 12.49 -27.26 0.53
N LEU A 27 12.01 -26.02 0.60
CA LEU A 27 12.82 -24.88 1.09
C LEU A 27 13.31 -25.12 2.51
N VAL A 28 12.45 -25.59 3.41
CA VAL A 28 12.81 -25.76 4.82
C VAL A 28 13.70 -27.00 5.03
N LYS A 29 13.31 -28.17 4.52
CA LYS A 29 13.99 -29.44 4.86
C LYS A 29 15.21 -29.74 4.02
N GLU A 30 15.18 -29.36 2.73
CA GLU A 30 16.23 -29.70 1.78
C GLU A 30 17.18 -28.51 1.53
N GLN A 31 16.63 -27.28 1.47
CA GLN A 31 17.42 -26.08 1.23
C GLN A 31 17.85 -25.34 2.52
N GLY A 32 17.27 -25.69 3.69
CA GLY A 32 17.66 -25.14 4.99
C GLY A 32 17.19 -23.71 5.25
N TYR A 33 16.09 -23.28 4.62
CA TYR A 33 15.44 -22.01 4.89
C TYR A 33 14.56 -22.08 6.15
N THR A 34 14.31 -20.92 6.76
CA THR A 34 13.37 -20.75 7.87
C THR A 34 12.25 -19.85 7.43
N LEU A 35 10.97 -20.25 7.66
CA LEU A 35 9.81 -19.42 7.35
C LEU A 35 9.75 -18.22 8.29
N ASN A 36 9.28 -17.09 7.77
CA ASN A 36 8.89 -15.98 8.61
C ASN A 36 7.62 -16.37 9.41
N PRO A 37 7.61 -16.26 10.75
CA PRO A 37 6.45 -16.70 11.56
C PRO A 37 5.20 -15.84 11.36
N TYR A 38 5.29 -14.72 10.65
CA TYR A 38 4.18 -13.81 10.36
C TYR A 38 3.72 -13.85 8.91
N ASP A 39 4.48 -14.52 8.02
CA ASP A 39 4.09 -14.77 6.62
C ASP A 39 4.68 -16.10 6.13
N ASP A 40 3.83 -17.09 5.97
CA ASP A 40 4.20 -18.44 5.54
C ASP A 40 4.64 -18.53 4.06
N CYS A 41 4.60 -17.42 3.32
CA CYS A 41 5.10 -17.28 1.95
C CYS A 41 6.42 -16.50 1.87
N VAL A 42 7.11 -16.34 3.00
CA VAL A 42 8.45 -15.73 3.09
C VAL A 42 9.38 -16.65 3.84
N ALA A 43 10.53 -16.97 3.24
CA ALA A 43 11.55 -17.81 3.85
C ALA A 43 12.92 -17.15 3.75
N ASN A 44 13.73 -17.29 4.80
CA ASN A 44 15.05 -16.69 4.92
C ASN A 44 16.12 -17.73 5.24
N LYS A 45 17.33 -17.52 4.73
CA LYS A 45 18.52 -18.29 5.04
C LYS A 45 19.74 -17.38 5.00
N ILE A 46 20.64 -17.52 5.96
CA ILE A 46 21.94 -16.82 5.88
C ILE A 46 22.88 -17.66 4.99
N VAL A 47 23.38 -17.05 3.93
CA VAL A 47 24.34 -17.63 2.99
C VAL A 47 25.50 -16.66 2.85
N GLU A 48 26.72 -17.10 3.03
CA GLU A 48 27.93 -16.25 2.95
C GLU A 48 27.86 -14.98 3.83
N GLY A 49 27.21 -15.08 5.00
CA GLY A 49 27.08 -13.97 5.94
C GLY A 49 25.94 -12.99 5.63
N SER A 50 25.25 -13.15 4.50
CA SER A 50 24.13 -12.30 4.08
C SER A 50 22.83 -13.09 3.99
N GLN A 51 21.69 -12.39 4.17
CA GLN A 51 20.38 -13.03 4.11
C GLN A 51 19.95 -13.25 2.67
N CYS A 52 19.63 -14.50 2.33
CA CYS A 52 18.88 -14.87 1.13
C CYS A 52 17.40 -14.99 1.49
N THR A 53 16.57 -14.21 0.84
CA THR A 53 15.11 -14.22 1.05
C THR A 53 14.40 -14.77 -0.18
N VAL A 54 13.48 -15.68 0.05
CA VAL A 54 12.53 -16.21 -0.94
C VAL A 54 11.13 -15.77 -0.53
N LEU A 55 10.46 -15.04 -1.43
CA LEU A 55 9.06 -14.65 -1.32
C LEU A 55 8.31 -15.30 -2.47
N TRP A 56 7.12 -15.87 -2.23
CA TRP A 56 6.32 -16.47 -3.31
C TRP A 56 4.83 -16.20 -3.18
N HIS A 57 4.19 -16.15 -4.33
CA HIS A 57 2.74 -16.08 -4.46
C HIS A 57 2.28 -17.12 -5.49
N VAL A 58 1.75 -18.23 -5.01
CA VAL A 58 1.40 -19.41 -5.82
C VAL A 58 2.66 -19.93 -6.55
N ASP A 59 2.79 -19.68 -7.85
CA ASP A 59 3.88 -20.10 -8.76
C ASP A 59 4.89 -18.98 -9.10
N ASP A 60 4.65 -17.74 -8.67
CA ASP A 60 5.58 -16.63 -8.84
C ASP A 60 6.50 -16.49 -7.61
N LEU A 61 7.81 -16.56 -7.82
CA LEU A 61 8.82 -16.41 -6.78
C LEU A 61 9.63 -15.13 -6.98
N LYS A 62 9.95 -14.44 -5.90
CA LYS A 62 10.92 -13.35 -5.86
C LYS A 62 12.06 -13.75 -4.95
N LEU A 63 13.28 -13.76 -5.48
CA LEU A 63 14.50 -14.15 -4.80
C LEU A 63 15.37 -12.91 -4.60
N SER A 64 16.04 -12.78 -3.45
CA SER A 64 16.93 -11.65 -3.20
C SER A 64 18.14 -12.06 -2.35
N HIS A 65 19.32 -11.65 -2.78
CA HIS A 65 20.61 -11.82 -2.09
C HIS A 65 21.61 -10.80 -2.62
N VAL A 66 22.67 -10.51 -1.89
CA VAL A 66 23.75 -9.60 -2.30
C VAL A 66 24.69 -10.23 -3.34
N ASN A 67 24.76 -11.57 -3.43
CA ASN A 67 25.58 -12.30 -4.39
C ASN A 67 24.67 -13.03 -5.39
N GLN A 68 24.83 -12.72 -6.69
CA GLN A 68 24.09 -13.33 -7.78
C GLN A 68 24.30 -14.83 -7.90
N ASP A 69 25.51 -15.35 -7.61
CA ASP A 69 25.80 -16.79 -7.71
C ASP A 69 24.97 -17.63 -6.73
N VAL A 70 24.61 -17.04 -5.58
CA VAL A 70 23.71 -17.66 -4.59
C VAL A 70 22.30 -17.81 -5.17
N LEU A 71 21.82 -16.79 -5.88
CA LEU A 71 20.52 -16.84 -6.56
C LEU A 71 20.52 -17.85 -7.69
N GLU A 72 21.55 -17.88 -8.52
CA GLU A 72 21.69 -18.89 -9.60
C GLU A 72 21.68 -20.31 -9.03
N SER A 73 22.45 -20.57 -7.97
CA SER A 73 22.46 -21.88 -7.32
C SER A 73 21.07 -22.30 -6.80
N LEU A 74 20.29 -21.36 -6.27
CA LEU A 74 18.92 -21.61 -5.83
C LEU A 74 17.98 -21.87 -7.02
N VAL A 75 18.10 -21.10 -8.10
CA VAL A 75 17.34 -21.29 -9.34
C VAL A 75 17.62 -22.67 -9.93
N ASP A 76 18.88 -23.09 -9.99
CA ASP A 76 19.28 -24.42 -10.49
C ASP A 76 18.68 -25.53 -9.62
N ALA A 77 18.69 -25.39 -8.29
CA ALA A 77 18.08 -26.34 -7.36
C ALA A 77 16.55 -26.43 -7.56
N LEU A 78 15.88 -25.30 -7.75
CA LEU A 78 14.45 -25.26 -8.05
C LEU A 78 14.13 -25.87 -9.41
N ASN A 79 14.94 -25.61 -10.44
CA ASN A 79 14.80 -26.23 -11.76
C ASN A 79 15.04 -27.74 -11.73
N ALA A 80 16.02 -28.21 -10.99
CA ALA A 80 16.26 -29.65 -10.84
C ALA A 80 15.08 -30.39 -10.23
N ARG A 81 14.33 -29.73 -9.34
CA ARG A 81 13.16 -30.34 -8.67
C ARG A 81 11.86 -30.18 -9.46
N TYR A 82 11.60 -29.00 -10.00
CA TYR A 82 10.30 -28.62 -10.57
C TYR A 82 10.32 -28.41 -12.08
N GLY A 83 11.50 -28.23 -12.67
CA GLY A 83 11.67 -27.86 -14.08
C GLY A 83 11.71 -28.99 -15.08
N GLU A 84 11.46 -30.25 -14.69
CA GLU A 84 11.54 -31.42 -15.60
C GLU A 84 10.60 -31.31 -16.81
N LEU A 85 9.38 -30.82 -16.61
CA LEU A 85 8.37 -30.67 -17.65
C LEU A 85 8.35 -29.28 -18.28
N ASP A 86 8.61 -28.24 -17.46
CA ASP A 86 8.60 -26.84 -17.87
C ASP A 86 9.60 -26.06 -16.99
N PRO A 87 10.77 -25.70 -17.55
CA PRO A 87 11.80 -24.97 -16.81
C PRO A 87 11.30 -23.64 -16.30
N LEU A 88 11.84 -23.18 -15.15
CA LEU A 88 11.60 -21.86 -14.62
C LEU A 88 11.96 -20.77 -15.63
N THR A 89 11.06 -19.84 -15.86
CA THR A 89 11.40 -18.58 -16.52
C THR A 89 11.95 -17.63 -15.46
N VAL A 90 13.17 -17.13 -15.64
CA VAL A 90 13.86 -16.26 -14.69
C VAL A 90 14.14 -14.92 -15.34
N THR A 91 13.73 -13.84 -14.68
CA THR A 91 14.08 -12.46 -15.04
C THR A 91 15.17 -11.97 -14.12
N ARG A 92 16.26 -11.44 -14.69
CA ARG A 92 17.44 -10.90 -14.00
C ARG A 92 17.63 -9.43 -14.30
N GLY A 93 18.49 -8.77 -13.51
CA GLY A 93 18.79 -7.35 -13.63
C GLY A 93 17.89 -6.49 -12.76
N ASP A 94 17.73 -5.21 -13.10
CA ASP A 94 17.12 -4.21 -12.20
C ASP A 94 15.60 -4.07 -12.38
N VAL A 95 15.02 -4.61 -13.47
CA VAL A 95 13.60 -4.43 -13.80
C VAL A 95 12.91 -5.77 -13.91
N HIS A 96 11.86 -5.95 -13.12
CA HIS A 96 11.11 -7.22 -13.01
C HIS A 96 9.62 -7.00 -13.10
N ASP A 97 8.92 -7.91 -13.78
CA ASP A 97 7.47 -8.02 -13.71
C ASP A 97 7.10 -9.02 -12.60
N TYR A 98 6.35 -8.56 -11.60
CA TYR A 98 5.91 -9.38 -10.48
C TYR A 98 4.47 -9.04 -10.08
N LEU A 99 3.58 -10.03 -10.08
CA LEU A 99 2.15 -9.91 -9.70
C LEU A 99 1.40 -8.77 -10.41
N GLY A 100 1.73 -8.54 -11.70
CA GLY A 100 1.11 -7.48 -12.51
C GLY A 100 1.64 -6.09 -12.25
N MET A 101 2.78 -5.99 -11.54
CA MET A 101 3.54 -4.76 -11.34
C MET A 101 4.89 -4.88 -12.02
N THR A 102 5.40 -3.81 -12.60
CA THR A 102 6.81 -3.67 -12.96
C THR A 102 7.54 -3.03 -11.78
N LEU A 103 8.52 -3.74 -11.23
CA LEU A 103 9.40 -3.30 -10.15
C LEU A 103 10.74 -2.89 -10.75
N ASP A 104 11.12 -1.63 -10.59
CA ASP A 104 12.35 -1.07 -11.12
C ASP A 104 13.29 -0.65 -9.98
N TYR A 105 14.42 -1.35 -9.88
CA TYR A 105 15.50 -1.16 -8.89
C TYR A 105 16.73 -0.45 -9.46
N SER A 106 16.64 0.15 -10.69
CA SER A 106 17.78 0.78 -11.38
C SER A 106 18.42 1.94 -10.61
N VAL A 107 17.72 2.49 -9.60
CA VAL A 107 18.25 3.53 -8.72
C VAL A 107 18.54 2.91 -7.35
N PRO A 108 19.82 2.85 -6.92
CA PRO A 108 20.18 2.29 -5.63
C PRO A 108 19.40 2.92 -4.46
N GLY A 109 18.87 2.09 -3.56
CA GLY A 109 18.09 2.53 -2.42
C GLY A 109 16.62 2.90 -2.73
N GLU A 110 16.21 2.81 -3.99
CA GLU A 110 14.83 3.07 -4.42
C GLU A 110 14.22 1.84 -5.12
N VAL A 111 12.92 1.69 -5.02
CA VAL A 111 12.15 0.82 -5.91
C VAL A 111 10.98 1.61 -6.50
N THR A 112 10.90 1.65 -7.82
CA THR A 112 9.77 2.28 -8.53
C THR A 112 8.79 1.20 -8.97
N VAL A 113 7.54 1.33 -8.52
CA VAL A 113 6.44 0.41 -8.83
C VAL A 113 5.57 1.04 -9.91
N ARG A 114 5.44 0.35 -11.05
CA ARG A 114 4.66 0.79 -12.21
C ARG A 114 3.59 -0.21 -12.59
N MET A 115 2.51 0.28 -13.19
CA MET A 115 1.44 -0.52 -13.80
C MET A 115 0.93 0.18 -15.08
N ASP A 116 1.81 0.71 -15.90
CA ASP A 116 1.47 1.57 -17.04
C ASP A 116 0.60 0.83 -18.07
N ASP A 117 0.94 -0.42 -18.39
CA ASP A 117 0.16 -1.27 -19.33
C ASP A 117 -1.23 -1.56 -18.77
N TYR A 118 -1.32 -1.89 -17.48
CA TYR A 118 -2.60 -2.12 -16.82
C TYR A 118 -3.50 -0.85 -16.83
N VAL A 119 -2.90 0.32 -16.63
CA VAL A 119 -3.63 1.60 -16.72
C VAL A 119 -4.11 1.83 -18.16
N ARG A 120 -3.28 1.54 -19.16
CA ARG A 120 -3.67 1.67 -20.58
C ARG A 120 -4.85 0.77 -20.92
N ASP A 121 -4.75 -0.52 -20.59
CA ASP A 121 -5.81 -1.50 -20.84
C ASP A 121 -7.13 -1.11 -20.12
N LEU A 122 -7.02 -0.62 -18.88
CA LEU A 122 -8.18 -0.13 -18.13
C LEU A 122 -8.82 1.08 -18.79
N LEU A 123 -8.02 2.01 -19.36
CA LEU A 123 -8.51 3.19 -20.06
C LEU A 123 -9.13 2.85 -21.42
N ASP A 124 -8.63 1.81 -22.09
CA ASP A 124 -9.18 1.30 -23.36
C ASP A 124 -10.50 0.55 -23.14
N ASP A 125 -10.68 -0.11 -22.00
CA ASP A 125 -11.93 -0.74 -21.60
C ASP A 125 -13.01 0.28 -21.15
N ALA A 126 -12.63 1.52 -20.87
CA ALA A 126 -13.55 2.54 -20.40
C ALA A 126 -14.38 3.12 -21.56
N PRO A 127 -15.72 3.26 -21.43
CA PRO A 127 -16.58 3.81 -22.46
C PRO A 127 -16.23 5.23 -22.91
N ASP A 128 -16.60 5.60 -24.14
CA ASP A 128 -16.32 6.91 -24.73
C ASP A 128 -16.88 8.08 -23.91
N ASP A 129 -18.01 7.89 -23.23
CA ASP A 129 -18.64 8.91 -22.38
C ASP A 129 -17.82 9.22 -21.10
N MET A 130 -16.84 8.37 -20.78
CA MET A 130 -15.83 8.62 -19.74
C MET A 130 -14.58 9.34 -20.26
N GLY A 131 -14.61 9.88 -21.47
CA GLY A 131 -13.54 10.68 -22.07
C GLY A 131 -13.26 12.00 -21.35
N GLY A 132 -12.10 12.62 -21.66
CA GLY A 132 -11.61 13.88 -21.07
C GLY A 132 -10.65 13.68 -19.91
N VAL A 133 -10.30 14.78 -19.21
CA VAL A 133 -9.27 14.83 -18.17
C VAL A 133 -9.81 15.43 -16.86
N ALA A 134 -9.17 15.10 -15.74
CA ALA A 134 -9.46 15.69 -14.44
C ALA A 134 -8.16 15.84 -13.61
N ASN A 135 -8.07 16.89 -12.80
CA ASN A 135 -6.90 17.17 -11.97
C ASN A 135 -6.87 16.39 -10.65
N THR A 136 -8.02 15.85 -10.22
CA THR A 136 -8.18 15.06 -8.99
C THR A 136 -9.13 13.90 -9.22
N PRO A 137 -8.93 12.75 -8.56
CA PRO A 137 -9.77 11.56 -8.73
C PRO A 137 -11.16 11.71 -8.10
N ALA A 138 -11.34 12.64 -7.18
CA ALA A 138 -12.60 12.92 -6.51
C ALA A 138 -12.91 14.41 -6.48
N ALA A 139 -14.17 14.77 -6.43
CA ALA A 139 -14.62 16.10 -6.05
C ALA A 139 -14.83 16.17 -4.52
N ASP A 140 -14.96 17.38 -3.98
CA ASP A 140 -15.14 17.65 -2.54
C ASP A 140 -16.38 16.96 -1.93
N HIS A 141 -17.41 16.72 -2.75
CA HIS A 141 -18.65 16.03 -2.37
C HIS A 141 -18.61 14.50 -2.58
N LEU A 142 -17.44 13.88 -2.58
CA LEU A 142 -17.28 12.43 -2.84
C LEU A 142 -18.26 11.57 -2.02
N PHE A 143 -18.34 11.81 -0.71
CA PHE A 143 -19.16 11.01 0.21
C PHE A 143 -20.66 11.33 0.17
N THR A 144 -21.06 12.38 -0.52
CA THR A 144 -22.46 12.74 -0.68
C THR A 144 -23.19 11.73 -1.58
N ILE A 145 -24.34 11.24 -1.11
CA ILE A 145 -25.20 10.31 -1.86
C ILE A 145 -26.47 11.04 -2.26
N ASN A 146 -26.87 10.92 -3.53
CA ASN A 146 -28.09 11.51 -4.04
C ASN A 146 -29.31 11.00 -3.25
N PRO A 147 -30.15 11.87 -2.65
CA PRO A 147 -31.36 11.46 -1.95
C PRO A 147 -32.41 10.82 -2.87
N GLU A 148 -32.41 11.21 -4.15
CA GLU A 148 -33.33 10.71 -5.20
C GLU A 148 -32.51 9.98 -6.30
N PRO A 149 -32.00 8.78 -6.02
CA PRO A 149 -31.08 8.11 -6.91
C PRO A 149 -31.80 7.59 -8.18
N LYS A 150 -31.25 7.91 -9.33
CA LYS A 150 -31.60 7.23 -10.59
C LYS A 150 -30.59 6.08 -10.76
N TYR A 151 -31.03 4.87 -10.45
CA TYR A 151 -30.16 3.68 -10.52
C TYR A 151 -29.79 3.36 -11.97
N LEU A 152 -28.60 2.77 -12.12
CA LEU A 152 -28.10 2.28 -13.40
C LEU A 152 -28.89 1.03 -13.82
N ASP A 153 -28.97 0.80 -15.12
CA ASP A 153 -29.44 -0.48 -15.68
C ASP A 153 -28.41 -1.61 -15.43
N ALA A 154 -28.81 -2.83 -15.70
CA ALA A 154 -27.97 -3.98 -15.39
C ALA A 154 -26.63 -3.96 -16.15
N PRO A 155 -26.55 -3.74 -17.48
CA PRO A 155 -25.27 -3.68 -18.20
C PRO A 155 -24.33 -2.58 -17.67
N THR A 156 -24.84 -1.39 -17.41
CA THR A 156 -24.05 -0.26 -16.89
C THR A 156 -23.61 -0.51 -15.44
N SER A 157 -24.44 -1.19 -14.64
CA SER A 157 -24.08 -1.60 -13.28
C SER A 157 -22.97 -2.65 -13.26
N ASP A 158 -23.00 -3.63 -14.17
CA ASP A 158 -21.95 -4.64 -14.33
C ASP A 158 -20.62 -4.00 -14.78
N LEU A 159 -20.68 -3.07 -15.72
CA LEU A 159 -19.52 -2.26 -16.13
C LEU A 159 -18.95 -1.45 -14.95
N PHE A 160 -19.82 -0.76 -14.20
CA PHE A 160 -19.42 -0.01 -13.00
C PHE A 160 -18.70 -0.90 -11.99
N HIS A 161 -19.20 -2.10 -11.73
CA HIS A 161 -18.59 -3.08 -10.84
C HIS A 161 -17.22 -3.52 -11.37
N SER A 162 -17.13 -3.89 -12.64
CA SER A 162 -15.88 -4.34 -13.28
C SER A 162 -14.80 -3.27 -13.22
N LEU A 163 -15.09 -2.03 -13.62
CA LEU A 163 -14.13 -0.93 -13.58
C LEU A 163 -13.71 -0.59 -12.12
N THR A 164 -14.67 -0.59 -11.18
CA THR A 164 -14.36 -0.35 -9.77
C THR A 164 -13.42 -1.44 -9.20
N ALA A 165 -13.61 -2.71 -9.58
CA ALA A 165 -12.73 -3.79 -9.17
C ALA A 165 -11.32 -3.65 -9.76
N LYS A 166 -11.21 -3.28 -11.06
CA LYS A 166 -9.91 -2.98 -11.70
C LYS A 166 -9.19 -1.82 -11.03
N LEU A 167 -9.91 -0.75 -10.69
CA LEU A 167 -9.37 0.40 -9.95
C LEU A 167 -8.91 0.03 -8.54
N LEU A 168 -9.65 -0.87 -7.86
CA LEU A 168 -9.25 -1.35 -6.54
C LEU A 168 -7.94 -2.15 -6.61
N PHE A 169 -7.77 -2.99 -7.63
CA PHE A 169 -6.53 -3.71 -7.87
C PHE A 169 -5.36 -2.75 -8.09
N LEU A 170 -5.54 -1.73 -8.90
CA LEU A 170 -4.55 -0.71 -9.22
C LEU A 170 -4.15 0.13 -8.01
N CYS A 171 -5.13 0.64 -7.25
CA CYS A 171 -4.85 1.54 -6.12
C CYS A 171 -4.14 0.86 -4.95
N LYS A 172 -4.31 -0.46 -4.83
CA LYS A 172 -3.64 -1.25 -3.78
C LYS A 172 -2.20 -1.64 -4.12
N ARG A 173 -1.73 -1.32 -5.31
CA ARG A 173 -0.38 -1.67 -5.79
C ARG A 173 0.45 -0.44 -6.13
N ALA A 174 0.10 0.26 -7.19
CA ALA A 174 0.94 1.33 -7.74
C ALA A 174 0.32 2.72 -7.64
N ARG A 175 -1.01 2.84 -7.44
CA ARG A 175 -1.72 4.12 -7.52
C ARG A 175 -2.55 4.42 -6.26
N PRO A 176 -1.90 4.54 -5.08
CA PRO A 176 -2.60 4.91 -3.84
C PRO A 176 -3.28 6.28 -3.92
N ASP A 177 -2.93 7.12 -4.87
CA ASP A 177 -3.49 8.45 -5.11
C ASP A 177 -4.98 8.44 -5.52
N ILE A 178 -5.51 7.32 -6.02
CA ILE A 178 -6.94 7.18 -6.32
C ILE A 178 -7.73 6.45 -5.21
N GLN A 179 -7.07 6.01 -4.16
CA GLN A 179 -7.64 5.05 -3.21
C GLN A 179 -8.88 5.56 -2.47
N THR A 180 -8.93 6.84 -2.07
CA THR A 180 -10.07 7.42 -1.35
C THR A 180 -11.33 7.42 -2.21
N ALA A 181 -11.21 7.78 -3.50
CA ALA A 181 -12.32 7.72 -4.44
C ALA A 181 -12.78 6.28 -4.67
N VAL A 182 -11.85 5.36 -4.90
CA VAL A 182 -12.14 3.94 -5.14
C VAL A 182 -12.77 3.28 -3.92
N ALA A 183 -12.28 3.58 -2.70
CA ALA A 183 -12.85 3.09 -1.46
C ALA A 183 -14.34 3.47 -1.31
N PHE A 184 -14.71 4.71 -1.65
CA PHE A 184 -16.12 5.10 -1.69
C PHE A 184 -16.90 4.31 -2.75
N LEU A 185 -16.40 4.22 -3.99
CA LEU A 185 -17.07 3.52 -5.09
C LEU A 185 -17.30 2.04 -4.78
N THR A 186 -16.40 1.36 -4.08
CA THR A 186 -16.58 -0.04 -3.66
C THR A 186 -17.81 -0.23 -2.76
N THR A 187 -18.19 0.80 -1.98
CA THR A 187 -19.41 0.74 -1.15
C THR A 187 -20.70 0.82 -1.98
N ARG A 188 -20.60 1.22 -3.26
CA ARG A 188 -21.72 1.48 -4.16
C ARG A 188 -22.00 0.36 -5.16
N VAL A 189 -21.09 -0.60 -5.35
CA VAL A 189 -21.13 -1.63 -6.40
C VAL A 189 -22.41 -2.49 -6.41
N LYS A 190 -23.10 -2.66 -5.28
CA LYS A 190 -24.33 -3.46 -5.22
C LYS A 190 -25.52 -2.80 -5.90
N ARG A 191 -25.59 -1.48 -5.89
CA ARG A 191 -26.72 -0.71 -6.44
C ARG A 191 -26.27 0.72 -6.78
N PRO A 192 -25.43 0.87 -7.82
CA PRO A 192 -24.92 2.18 -8.22
C PRO A 192 -26.01 3.02 -8.89
N ASP A 193 -25.88 4.35 -8.75
CA ASP A 193 -26.73 5.32 -9.41
C ASP A 193 -25.94 6.20 -10.41
N THR A 194 -26.62 7.10 -11.10
CA THR A 194 -26.02 7.99 -12.10
C THR A 194 -24.99 8.96 -11.50
N ASP A 195 -25.07 9.27 -10.21
CA ASP A 195 -24.08 10.10 -9.53
C ASP A 195 -22.83 9.30 -9.20
N ASP A 196 -22.98 8.04 -8.78
CA ASP A 196 -21.87 7.11 -8.59
C ASP A 196 -21.10 6.90 -9.92
N TYR A 197 -21.81 6.80 -11.05
CA TYR A 197 -21.20 6.69 -12.39
C TYR A 197 -20.37 7.93 -12.75
N LYS A 198 -20.85 9.14 -12.42
CA LYS A 198 -20.09 10.38 -12.62
C LYS A 198 -18.83 10.42 -11.77
N LYS A 199 -18.88 9.90 -10.53
CA LYS A 199 -17.73 9.80 -9.65
C LYS A 199 -16.70 8.80 -10.21
N LEU A 200 -17.14 7.65 -10.72
CA LEU A 200 -16.29 6.70 -11.43
C LEU A 200 -15.66 7.36 -12.68
N THR A 201 -16.47 8.02 -13.51
CA THR A 201 -15.97 8.76 -14.68
C THR A 201 -14.88 9.77 -14.33
N ARG A 202 -14.96 10.42 -13.16
CA ARG A 202 -13.94 11.36 -12.72
C ARG A 202 -12.61 10.65 -12.39
N VAL A 203 -12.63 9.46 -11.80
CA VAL A 203 -11.42 8.65 -11.55
C VAL A 203 -10.77 8.27 -12.89
N ILE A 204 -11.54 7.82 -13.86
CA ILE A 204 -11.06 7.48 -15.21
C ILE A 204 -10.42 8.71 -15.89
N LYS A 205 -11.08 9.87 -15.84
CA LYS A 205 -10.53 11.14 -16.37
C LYS A 205 -9.21 11.54 -15.69
N TYR A 206 -9.10 11.32 -14.39
CA TYR A 206 -7.85 11.58 -13.66
C TYR A 206 -6.74 10.63 -14.10
N LEU A 207 -7.01 9.35 -14.28
CA LEU A 207 -6.03 8.40 -14.80
C LEU A 207 -5.56 8.77 -16.22
N ARG A 208 -6.46 9.25 -17.10
CA ARG A 208 -6.09 9.75 -18.43
C ARG A 208 -5.14 10.95 -18.39
N SER A 209 -5.25 11.81 -17.37
CA SER A 209 -4.31 12.92 -17.18
C SER A 209 -3.00 12.52 -16.50
N THR A 210 -2.94 11.31 -15.94
CA THR A 210 -1.79 10.83 -15.15
C THR A 210 -1.45 9.35 -15.44
N PRO A 211 -1.36 8.93 -16.74
CA PRO A 211 -1.25 7.51 -17.07
C PRO A 211 0.06 6.87 -16.58
N ASN A 212 1.14 7.65 -16.53
CA ASN A 212 2.50 7.18 -16.24
C ASN A 212 2.98 7.51 -14.82
N LEU A 213 2.07 7.87 -13.90
CA LEU A 213 2.45 8.08 -12.52
C LEU A 213 2.85 6.76 -11.86
N ALA A 214 4.03 6.77 -11.25
CA ALA A 214 4.60 5.64 -10.53
C ALA A 214 4.67 5.92 -9.03
N LEU A 215 4.69 4.87 -8.24
CA LEU A 215 5.00 4.91 -6.81
C LEU A 215 6.49 4.58 -6.63
N THR A 216 7.27 5.52 -6.10
CA THR A 216 8.68 5.27 -5.74
C THR A 216 8.79 5.10 -4.22
N LEU A 217 9.35 4.00 -3.78
CA LEU A 217 9.62 3.72 -2.39
C LEU A 217 11.13 3.88 -2.12
N GLU A 218 11.45 4.58 -1.04
CA GLU A 218 12.82 4.81 -0.59
C GLU A 218 12.87 4.61 0.93
N ALA A 219 13.74 3.73 1.41
CA ALA A 219 13.95 3.52 2.84
C ALA A 219 14.99 4.51 3.36
N ASP A 220 14.66 5.29 4.39
CA ASP A 220 15.60 6.18 5.07
C ASP A 220 16.20 5.55 6.32
N ASN A 221 15.42 4.73 7.01
CA ASN A 221 15.83 3.97 8.19
C ASN A 221 14.84 2.82 8.44
N THR A 222 15.25 1.60 8.13
CA THR A 222 14.41 0.40 8.28
C THR A 222 14.13 0.02 9.73
N HIS A 223 14.87 0.59 10.71
CA HIS A 223 14.62 0.39 12.14
C HIS A 223 13.46 1.25 12.68
N ILE A 224 12.94 2.20 11.88
CA ILE A 224 11.85 3.11 12.26
C ILE A 224 10.68 2.92 11.31
N ILE A 225 9.57 2.42 11.84
CA ILE A 225 8.30 2.29 11.11
C ILE A 225 7.46 3.55 11.36
N LYS A 226 6.94 4.16 10.29
CA LYS A 226 6.15 5.39 10.35
C LYS A 226 4.75 5.13 9.83
N TRP A 227 3.75 5.33 10.70
CA TRP A 227 2.34 5.24 10.37
C TRP A 227 1.68 6.60 10.55
N TRP A 228 0.83 7.01 9.62
CA TRP A 228 -0.10 8.12 9.78
C TRP A 228 -1.50 7.54 9.77
N VAL A 229 -2.32 7.90 10.76
CA VAL A 229 -3.70 7.43 10.88
C VAL A 229 -4.61 8.61 11.18
N ASP A 230 -5.68 8.78 10.39
CA ASP A 230 -6.69 9.84 10.52
C ASP A 230 -8.09 9.26 10.37
N ALA A 231 -9.10 9.97 10.87
CA ALA A 231 -10.48 9.60 10.67
C ALA A 231 -11.40 10.82 10.42
N SER A 232 -12.06 10.83 9.27
CA SER A 232 -13.12 11.81 8.98
C SER A 232 -14.43 11.40 9.66
N PHE A 233 -14.88 12.25 10.62
CA PHE A 233 -16.06 11.98 11.44
C PHE A 233 -17.37 12.08 10.65
N ALA A 234 -18.22 11.04 10.75
CA ALA A 234 -19.60 10.99 10.28
C ALA A 234 -19.84 11.42 8.81
N VAL A 235 -18.87 11.16 7.92
CA VAL A 235 -18.92 11.58 6.50
C VAL A 235 -19.84 10.74 5.62
N HIS A 236 -20.21 9.54 6.05
CA HIS A 236 -21.10 8.65 5.30
C HIS A 236 -22.57 8.91 5.62
N LYS A 237 -23.49 8.56 4.68
CA LYS A 237 -24.94 8.75 4.82
C LYS A 237 -25.51 8.14 6.11
N ASP A 238 -24.97 7.04 6.58
CA ASP A 238 -25.35 6.36 7.83
C ASP A 238 -24.59 6.88 9.06
N MET A 239 -24.02 8.09 8.96
CA MET A 239 -23.25 8.75 10.01
C MET A 239 -22.03 7.98 10.49
N LYS A 240 -21.52 7.05 9.69
CA LYS A 240 -20.25 6.37 9.96
C LYS A 240 -19.09 7.24 9.54
N SER A 241 -18.02 7.12 10.30
CA SER A 241 -16.75 7.77 10.01
C SER A 241 -15.95 7.00 8.97
N HIS A 242 -14.88 7.60 8.46
CA HIS A 242 -13.99 7.00 7.48
C HIS A 242 -12.57 7.01 8.01
N THR A 243 -11.91 5.86 8.05
CA THR A 243 -10.52 5.69 8.50
C THR A 243 -9.59 5.75 7.29
N GLY A 244 -8.53 6.52 7.39
CA GLY A 244 -7.38 6.53 6.51
C GLY A 244 -6.10 6.18 7.25
N GLY A 245 -5.22 5.44 6.61
CA GLY A 245 -3.92 5.11 7.17
C GLY A 245 -2.88 4.88 6.10
N THR A 246 -1.64 5.20 6.40
CA THR A 246 -0.51 4.93 5.50
C THR A 246 0.75 4.59 6.28
N LEU A 247 1.54 3.69 5.71
CA LEU A 247 2.83 3.24 6.21
C LEU A 247 3.95 3.74 5.30
N SER A 248 5.05 4.20 5.89
CA SER A 248 6.31 4.41 5.18
C SER A 248 7.50 3.95 6.02
N LEU A 249 8.55 3.43 5.35
CA LEU A 249 9.87 3.17 5.92
C LEU A 249 10.88 4.27 5.54
N GLY A 250 10.41 5.35 4.92
CA GLY A 250 11.21 6.48 4.47
C GLY A 250 10.36 7.42 3.64
N LYS A 251 10.40 7.31 2.31
CA LYS A 251 9.58 8.08 1.38
C LYS A 251 8.67 7.16 0.57
N GLY A 252 7.54 7.69 0.15
CA GLY A 252 6.49 6.93 -0.53
C GLY A 252 5.65 6.08 0.43
N SER A 253 4.42 5.80 0.03
CA SER A 253 3.47 5.00 0.79
C SER A 253 3.64 3.51 0.48
N LEU A 254 4.32 2.78 1.36
CA LEU A 254 4.49 1.33 1.23
C LEU A 254 3.17 0.57 1.36
N TYR A 255 2.29 1.05 2.22
CA TYR A 255 0.94 0.53 2.40
C TYR A 255 -0.03 1.67 2.67
N SER A 256 -1.25 1.54 2.18
CA SER A 256 -2.30 2.52 2.46
C SER A 256 -3.67 1.86 2.63
N THR A 257 -4.49 2.48 3.47
CA THR A 257 -5.87 2.08 3.69
C THR A 257 -6.79 3.28 3.69
N SER A 258 -8.00 3.09 3.16
CA SER A 258 -9.09 4.07 3.15
C SER A 258 -10.36 3.24 3.27
N THR A 259 -11.04 3.30 4.41
CA THR A 259 -12.16 2.41 4.72
C THR A 259 -13.23 3.09 5.55
N ARG A 260 -14.50 2.76 5.27
CA ARG A 260 -15.62 3.16 6.11
C ARG A 260 -15.60 2.38 7.42
N GLN A 261 -15.66 3.07 8.56
CA GLN A 261 -15.72 2.44 9.87
C GLN A 261 -16.96 1.56 10.01
N LYS A 262 -16.82 0.46 10.74
CA LYS A 262 -17.93 -0.47 11.02
C LYS A 262 -18.88 0.05 12.09
N LEU A 263 -18.38 0.88 13.00
CA LEU A 263 -19.10 1.46 14.13
C LEU A 263 -19.51 2.91 13.85
N ASN A 264 -20.57 3.38 14.53
CA ASN A 264 -20.88 4.78 14.64
C ASN A 264 -20.19 5.34 15.89
N THR A 265 -19.49 6.45 15.74
CA THR A 265 -18.81 7.19 16.80
C THR A 265 -19.62 8.43 17.16
N LYS A 266 -19.42 8.97 18.36
CA LYS A 266 -20.20 10.13 18.88
C LYS A 266 -19.45 11.45 18.76
N SER A 267 -18.17 11.40 18.41
CA SER A 267 -17.31 12.57 18.25
C SER A 267 -16.14 12.25 17.31
N SER A 268 -15.47 13.31 16.82
CA SER A 268 -14.24 13.16 16.03
C SER A 268 -13.14 12.43 16.82
N THR A 269 -12.97 12.75 18.10
CA THR A 269 -12.01 12.06 18.98
C THR A 269 -12.26 10.55 19.06
N GLU A 270 -13.52 10.14 19.14
CA GLU A 270 -13.87 8.71 19.11
C GLU A 270 -13.61 8.09 17.74
N ALA A 271 -13.84 8.83 16.65
CA ALA A 271 -13.56 8.36 15.29
C ALA A 271 -12.07 8.13 15.09
N GLU A 272 -11.22 9.06 15.57
CA GLU A 272 -9.76 8.91 15.52
C GLU A 272 -9.27 7.67 16.26
N LEU A 273 -9.75 7.48 17.48
CA LEU A 273 -9.39 6.29 18.25
C LEU A 273 -9.81 4.99 17.57
N VAL A 274 -11.03 4.95 17.00
CA VAL A 274 -11.48 3.79 16.20
C VAL A 274 -10.60 3.62 14.98
N GLY A 275 -10.14 4.71 14.36
CA GLY A 275 -9.21 4.69 13.24
C GLY A 275 -7.88 3.99 13.60
N VAL A 276 -7.28 4.37 14.72
CA VAL A 276 -6.03 3.73 15.21
C VAL A 276 -6.26 2.26 15.54
N ASP A 277 -7.36 1.93 16.22
CA ASP A 277 -7.71 0.54 16.55
C ASP A 277 -7.95 -0.33 15.29
N ASP A 278 -8.60 0.22 14.25
CA ASP A 278 -8.85 -0.50 12.99
C ASP A 278 -7.54 -0.79 12.23
N VAL A 279 -6.52 0.07 12.33
CA VAL A 279 -5.21 -0.10 11.67
C VAL A 279 -4.20 -0.88 12.56
N MET A 280 -4.43 -0.94 13.87
CA MET A 280 -3.53 -1.55 14.85
C MET A 280 -3.03 -2.97 14.51
N PRO A 281 -3.87 -3.89 14.01
CA PRO A 281 -3.40 -5.22 13.62
C PRO A 281 -2.27 -5.17 12.57
N LEU A 282 -2.35 -4.24 11.62
CA LEU A 282 -1.31 -4.05 10.59
C LEU A 282 -0.06 -3.37 11.16
N ILE A 283 -0.23 -2.41 12.07
CA ILE A 283 0.88 -1.73 12.76
C ILE A 283 1.74 -2.76 13.52
N LEU A 284 1.10 -3.65 14.26
CA LEU A 284 1.78 -4.70 15.02
C LEU A 284 2.38 -5.78 14.11
N TRP A 285 1.60 -6.24 13.11
CA TRP A 285 2.06 -7.23 12.14
C TRP A 285 3.32 -6.76 11.41
N THR A 286 3.34 -5.51 10.94
CA THR A 286 4.49 -4.94 10.23
C THR A 286 5.74 -4.95 11.12
N ARG A 287 5.61 -4.54 12.39
CA ARG A 287 6.72 -4.59 13.34
C ARG A 287 7.26 -6.01 13.51
N TYR A 288 6.39 -6.95 13.82
CA TYR A 288 6.80 -8.33 14.08
C TYR A 288 7.35 -9.02 12.83
N PHE A 289 6.77 -8.72 11.66
CA PHE A 289 7.28 -9.21 10.38
C PHE A 289 8.69 -8.71 10.11
N LEU A 290 8.95 -7.42 10.27
CA LEU A 290 10.26 -6.82 10.04
C LEU A 290 11.30 -7.29 11.08
N ASP A 291 10.92 -7.42 12.34
CA ASP A 291 11.79 -8.00 13.36
C ASP A 291 12.19 -9.45 13.01
N ALA A 292 11.24 -10.26 12.55
CA ALA A 292 11.47 -11.63 12.10
C ALA A 292 12.28 -11.70 10.79
N GLN A 293 12.26 -10.63 9.97
CA GLN A 293 13.14 -10.48 8.81
C GLN A 293 14.58 -10.03 9.19
N GLY A 294 14.84 -9.76 10.47
CA GLY A 294 16.17 -9.39 10.95
C GLY A 294 16.46 -7.89 10.94
N TYR A 295 15.49 -7.03 10.65
CA TYR A 295 15.71 -5.58 10.60
C TYR A 295 15.83 -4.92 11.98
N GLY A 296 15.44 -5.58 13.08
CA GLY A 296 15.59 -5.05 14.44
C GLY A 296 14.89 -3.73 14.66
N VAL A 297 13.56 -3.71 14.58
CA VAL A 297 12.75 -2.49 14.70
C VAL A 297 12.92 -1.84 16.08
N VAL A 298 13.48 -0.63 16.11
CA VAL A 298 13.70 0.17 17.32
C VAL A 298 12.46 0.98 17.67
N GLU A 299 11.86 1.64 16.68
CA GLU A 299 10.70 2.51 16.86
C GLU A 299 9.58 2.14 15.89
N ASN A 300 8.35 2.14 16.40
CA ASN A 300 7.13 1.98 15.62
C ASN A 300 6.21 3.16 15.97
N LYS A 301 6.21 4.19 15.11
CA LYS A 301 5.57 5.48 15.36
C LYS A 301 4.20 5.55 14.68
N VAL A 302 3.20 6.00 15.43
CA VAL A 302 1.88 6.36 14.91
C VAL A 302 1.70 7.86 15.04
N PHE A 303 1.55 8.54 13.92
CA PHE A 303 1.30 9.98 13.86
C PHE A 303 -0.20 10.27 13.88
N GLN A 304 -0.58 11.21 14.76
CA GLN A 304 -1.94 11.68 15.01
C GLN A 304 -1.96 13.20 15.05
N ASP A 305 -3.00 13.84 14.52
CA ASP A 305 -3.22 15.29 14.65
C ASP A 305 -4.21 15.66 15.76
N ASN A 306 -4.99 14.70 16.27
CA ASN A 306 -5.97 14.91 17.33
C ASN A 306 -5.36 14.69 18.73
N GLN A 307 -4.93 15.78 19.38
CA GLN A 307 -4.33 15.71 20.72
C GLN A 307 -5.25 15.08 21.77
N SER A 308 -6.58 15.24 21.64
CA SER A 308 -7.54 14.62 22.56
C SER A 308 -7.58 13.10 22.40
N ALA A 309 -7.48 12.60 21.18
CA ALA A 309 -7.36 11.16 20.90
C ALA A 309 -6.06 10.61 21.48
N MET A 310 -4.93 11.29 21.26
CA MET A 310 -3.62 10.90 21.80
C MET A 310 -3.61 10.81 23.34
N LEU A 311 -4.28 11.73 24.03
CA LEU A 311 -4.42 11.68 25.50
C LEU A 311 -5.21 10.43 25.95
N LEU A 312 -6.26 10.05 25.20
CA LEU A 312 -7.04 8.85 25.49
C LEU A 312 -6.22 7.60 25.25
N GLU A 313 -5.46 7.53 24.16
CA GLU A 313 -4.60 6.42 23.77
C GLU A 313 -3.46 6.20 24.80
N LYS A 314 -2.82 7.29 25.26
CA LYS A 314 -1.72 7.24 26.24
C LYS A 314 -2.18 6.91 27.64
N ASN A 315 -3.26 7.54 28.10
CA ASN A 315 -3.73 7.48 29.49
C ASN A 315 -4.84 6.43 29.73
N GLY A 316 -5.45 5.93 28.66
CA GLY A 316 -6.50 4.92 28.71
C GLY A 316 -7.67 5.33 29.62
N ARG A 317 -8.04 4.44 30.55
CA ARG A 317 -9.19 4.62 31.46
C ARG A 317 -9.11 5.88 32.32
N ARG A 318 -7.92 6.38 32.65
CA ARG A 318 -7.73 7.57 33.49
C ARG A 318 -8.24 8.84 32.82
N SER A 319 -8.21 8.90 31.49
CA SER A 319 -8.70 10.04 30.69
C SER A 319 -10.14 9.85 30.21
N SER A 320 -10.77 8.67 30.42
CA SER A 320 -12.10 8.38 29.92
C SER A 320 -13.20 8.95 30.84
N SER A 321 -14.14 9.70 30.24
CA SER A 321 -15.35 10.12 30.93
C SER A 321 -16.39 9.00 31.01
N ARG A 322 -17.44 9.19 31.83
CA ARG A 322 -18.58 8.25 31.89
C ARG A 322 -19.24 8.05 30.50
N ARG A 323 -19.10 9.01 29.58
CA ARG A 323 -19.71 9.00 28.22
C ARG A 323 -18.97 8.09 27.23
N THR A 324 -17.69 7.77 27.49
CA THR A 324 -16.84 6.99 26.57
C THR A 324 -16.67 5.51 26.97
N ARG A 325 -17.37 5.05 28.01
CA ARG A 325 -17.23 3.68 28.54
C ARG A 325 -17.54 2.56 27.55
N HIS A 326 -18.37 2.81 26.54
CA HIS A 326 -18.72 1.83 25.53
C HIS A 326 -17.59 1.51 24.54
N ILE A 327 -16.52 2.35 24.49
CA ILE A 327 -15.35 2.17 23.64
C ILE A 327 -14.14 1.65 24.47
N ASN A 328 -14.32 1.39 25.73
CA ASN A 328 -13.25 1.08 26.69
C ASN A 328 -12.28 -0.04 26.22
N ILE A 329 -12.78 -1.11 25.58
CA ILE A 329 -11.94 -2.23 25.15
C ILE A 329 -10.88 -1.77 24.15
N ARG A 330 -11.23 -0.88 23.21
CA ARG A 330 -10.31 -0.32 22.20
C ARG A 330 -9.25 0.58 22.81
N TYR A 331 -9.64 1.43 23.76
CA TYR A 331 -8.68 2.23 24.53
C TYR A 331 -7.63 1.37 25.23
N PHE A 332 -8.07 0.30 25.89
CA PHE A 332 -7.17 -0.58 26.61
C PHE A 332 -6.17 -1.26 25.69
N PHE A 333 -6.61 -1.71 24.53
CA PHE A 333 -5.74 -2.38 23.59
C PHE A 333 -4.64 -1.43 23.11
N VAL A 334 -4.99 -0.22 22.64
CA VAL A 334 -4.00 0.78 22.18
C VAL A 334 -3.08 1.20 23.33
N THR A 335 -3.64 1.53 24.51
CA THR A 335 -2.86 1.92 25.69
C THR A 335 -1.90 0.82 26.14
N ASP A 336 -2.34 -0.43 26.14
CA ASP A 336 -1.53 -1.60 26.50
C ASP A 336 -0.34 -1.75 25.55
N ARG A 337 -0.55 -1.59 24.23
CA ARG A 337 0.54 -1.64 23.23
C ARG A 337 1.55 -0.49 23.41
N ILE A 338 1.08 0.71 23.79
CA ILE A 338 1.97 1.84 24.12
C ILE A 338 2.78 1.54 25.38
N GLN A 339 2.14 1.00 26.43
CA GLN A 339 2.80 0.68 27.71
C GLN A 339 3.83 -0.46 27.55
N SER A 340 3.56 -1.44 26.70
CA SER A 340 4.48 -2.51 26.34
C SER A 340 5.59 -2.07 25.37
N LYS A 341 5.61 -0.78 24.97
CA LYS A 341 6.60 -0.18 24.05
C LYS A 341 6.60 -0.83 22.66
N GLU A 342 5.49 -1.36 22.24
CA GLU A 342 5.35 -1.91 20.89
C GLU A 342 5.13 -0.82 19.84
N LEU A 343 4.62 0.32 20.28
CA LEU A 343 4.49 1.53 19.46
C LEU A 343 4.54 2.80 20.32
N THR A 344 4.74 3.94 19.67
CA THR A 344 4.58 5.28 20.23
C THR A 344 3.55 6.06 19.43
N VAL A 345 2.80 6.94 20.09
CA VAL A 345 1.89 7.89 19.42
C VAL A 345 2.49 9.28 19.51
N GLU A 346 2.74 9.90 18.36
CA GLU A 346 3.37 11.22 18.23
C GLU A 346 2.41 12.20 17.55
N TYR A 347 2.51 13.48 17.94
CA TYR A 347 1.72 14.52 17.30
C TYR A 347 2.29 14.86 15.92
N CYS A 348 1.40 14.99 14.94
CA CYS A 348 1.69 15.46 13.61
C CYS A 348 0.79 16.64 13.27
N PRO A 349 1.33 17.79 12.81
CA PRO A 349 0.49 18.88 12.33
C PRO A 349 -0.39 18.44 11.16
N THR A 350 -1.62 18.99 11.07
CA THR A 350 -2.58 18.62 10.01
C THR A 350 -2.01 18.84 8.60
N GLU A 351 -1.14 19.84 8.43
CA GLU A 351 -0.48 20.10 7.15
C GLU A 351 0.47 18.97 6.73
N GLU A 352 0.95 18.15 7.66
CA GLU A 352 1.87 17.03 7.44
C GLU A 352 1.18 15.67 7.60
N MET A 353 -0.11 15.65 7.94
CA MET A 353 -0.90 14.45 8.17
C MET A 353 -1.20 13.72 6.85
N LEU A 354 -0.30 12.82 6.43
CA LEU A 354 -0.43 12.07 5.18
C LEU A 354 -1.73 11.24 5.11
N ALA A 355 -2.28 10.82 6.25
CA ALA A 355 -3.51 10.06 6.30
C ALA A 355 -4.75 10.86 5.85
N ASP A 356 -4.71 12.21 5.88
CA ASP A 356 -5.75 13.08 5.30
C ASP A 356 -6.02 12.76 3.83
N PHE A 357 -5.00 12.34 3.10
CA PHE A 357 -5.12 11.93 1.70
C PHE A 357 -6.02 10.71 1.50
N PHE A 358 -6.17 9.90 2.54
CA PHE A 358 -6.96 8.67 2.53
C PHE A 358 -8.32 8.79 3.24
N THR A 359 -8.61 9.96 3.85
CA THR A 359 -9.88 10.23 4.52
C THR A 359 -10.69 11.35 3.87
N LYS A 360 -10.03 12.26 3.14
CA LYS A 360 -10.63 13.49 2.61
C LYS A 360 -10.47 13.58 1.09
N PRO A 361 -11.50 13.99 0.32
CA PRO A 361 -11.39 14.24 -1.11
C PRO A 361 -10.68 15.57 -1.36
N LEU A 362 -9.37 15.61 -1.13
CA LEU A 362 -8.55 16.81 -1.23
C LEU A 362 -8.56 17.39 -2.65
N GLN A 363 -8.40 18.72 -2.74
CA GLN A 363 -8.40 19.48 -3.99
C GLN A 363 -7.16 20.38 -4.12
N GLY A 364 -6.90 20.87 -5.34
CA GLY A 364 -5.92 21.92 -5.60
C GLY A 364 -4.50 21.61 -5.13
N SER A 365 -3.87 22.57 -4.45
CA SER A 365 -2.48 22.47 -3.97
C SER A 365 -2.30 21.42 -2.89
N SER A 366 -3.27 21.25 -1.99
CA SER A 366 -3.22 20.23 -0.93
C SER A 366 -3.20 18.83 -1.55
N PHE A 367 -4.06 18.54 -2.54
CA PHE A 367 -4.05 17.26 -3.24
C PHE A 367 -2.68 16.99 -3.88
N ARG A 368 -2.13 17.97 -4.62
CA ARG A 368 -0.82 17.81 -5.29
C ARG A 368 0.32 17.55 -4.30
N ARG A 369 0.35 18.32 -3.20
CA ARG A 369 1.38 18.15 -2.14
C ARG A 369 1.36 16.75 -1.55
N PHE A 370 0.19 16.27 -1.11
CA PHE A 370 0.08 14.94 -0.53
C PHE A 370 0.29 13.83 -1.55
N ARG A 371 -0.20 13.99 -2.80
CA ARG A 371 0.11 13.07 -3.89
C ARG A 371 1.62 12.93 -4.10
N ALA A 372 2.34 14.06 -4.13
CA ALA A 372 3.80 14.05 -4.30
C ALA A 372 4.50 13.30 -3.15
N ALA A 373 4.05 13.48 -1.91
CA ALA A 373 4.61 12.76 -0.76
C ALA A 373 4.26 11.27 -0.77
N VAL A 374 3.01 10.92 -1.05
CA VAL A 374 2.50 9.53 -1.06
C VAL A 374 3.14 8.70 -2.17
N LEU A 375 3.34 9.28 -3.35
CA LEU A 375 3.98 8.63 -4.50
C LEU A 375 5.51 8.85 -4.54
N ASN A 376 6.08 9.69 -3.68
CA ASN A 376 7.47 10.15 -3.71
C ASN A 376 7.86 10.70 -5.10
N LEU A 377 7.08 11.66 -5.62
CA LEU A 377 7.33 12.25 -6.91
C LEU A 377 8.49 13.27 -6.83
N LYS A 378 9.52 13.10 -7.64
CA LYS A 378 10.65 14.05 -7.76
C LYS A 378 10.25 15.38 -8.45
N SER A 379 9.21 15.34 -9.29
CA SER A 379 8.58 16.52 -9.94
C SER A 379 7.09 16.25 -10.15
N ASP A 380 6.26 17.30 -10.05
CA ASP A 380 4.82 17.17 -10.33
C ASP A 380 4.56 17.31 -11.85
N PRO A 381 4.13 16.26 -12.56
CA PRO A 381 3.92 16.31 -14.01
C PRO A 381 2.82 17.31 -14.43
N ILE A 382 1.94 17.75 -13.53
CA ILE A 382 0.89 18.74 -13.83
C ILE A 382 1.44 20.17 -13.80
N MET A 383 2.59 20.42 -13.14
CA MET A 383 3.25 21.75 -13.11
C MET A 383 4.10 22.04 -14.35
N SER A 384 4.37 21.04 -15.19
CA SER A 384 5.20 21.18 -16.39
C SER A 384 4.44 21.52 -17.67
N SER A 385 3.14 21.81 -17.63
CA SER A 385 2.40 22.31 -18.79
C SER A 385 2.65 23.80 -19.01
N PRO A 386 2.85 24.28 -20.28
CA PRO A 386 3.36 25.64 -20.58
C PRO A 386 2.44 26.82 -20.24
N GLU A 387 1.27 26.61 -19.67
CA GLU A 387 0.27 27.68 -19.47
C GLU A 387 0.36 28.44 -18.13
N SER A 388 1.38 28.20 -17.26
CA SER A 388 1.49 28.87 -15.96
C SER A 388 2.78 29.69 -15.73
N GLN A 389 3.38 30.25 -16.78
CA GLN A 389 4.46 31.21 -16.61
C GLN A 389 3.93 32.65 -16.46
N GLY A 390 3.43 32.96 -15.29
CA GLY A 390 3.33 34.32 -14.77
C GLY A 390 4.66 34.71 -14.13
N SER A 391 5.14 35.89 -14.47
CA SER A 391 6.46 36.49 -14.18
C SER A 391 6.97 36.33 -12.74
N PRO A 392 8.27 36.16 -12.52
CA PRO A 392 8.87 36.09 -11.19
C PRO A 392 8.98 37.47 -10.55
N GLN A 393 8.45 37.68 -9.37
CA GLN A 393 8.89 38.75 -8.47
C GLN A 393 10.09 38.26 -7.67
N GLU A 394 11.20 38.98 -7.85
CA GLU A 394 12.42 38.84 -7.04
C GLU A 394 12.15 39.10 -5.58
N CYS A 395 12.52 38.15 -4.71
CA CYS A 395 12.75 38.40 -3.29
C CYS A 395 14.20 38.09 -2.95
N VAL A 396 14.85 39.13 -2.44
CA VAL A 396 16.24 39.27 -2.01
C VAL A 396 16.57 38.32 -0.87
N GLY A 397 17.78 37.77 -0.92
CA GLY A 397 18.29 36.74 -0.02
C GLY A 397 18.55 37.16 1.41
N ASN A 398 18.57 36.16 2.27
CA ASN A 398 19.33 36.19 3.53
C ASN A 398 20.13 34.89 3.65
N GLN A 399 21.44 35.03 3.67
CA GLN A 399 22.39 33.95 3.94
C GLN A 399 22.39 33.65 5.43
N SER A 400 22.12 32.41 5.81
CA SER A 400 22.51 31.87 7.11
C SER A 400 23.39 30.65 6.90
N THR A 401 24.64 30.80 7.28
CA THR A 401 25.68 29.79 7.35
C THR A 401 25.34 28.77 8.43
N THR A 402 25.07 27.51 8.10
CA THR A 402 25.02 26.41 9.06
C THR A 402 26.19 25.47 8.83
N VAL A 403 27.00 25.32 9.87
CA VAL A 403 28.16 24.42 9.97
C VAL A 403 27.64 22.99 9.94
N ARG A 404 28.19 22.16 9.05
CA ARG A 404 27.98 20.70 9.05
C ARG A 404 28.85 20.04 10.13
N PRO A 405 28.33 19.11 10.92
CA PRO A 405 29.15 18.16 11.62
C PRO A 405 29.64 17.09 10.62
N THR A 406 30.92 16.84 10.62
CA THR A 406 31.55 15.69 9.96
C THR A 406 31.32 14.48 10.82
N ASP A 407 30.39 13.61 10.43
CA ASP A 407 30.28 12.26 10.98
C ASP A 407 30.59 11.21 9.92
N GLY A 408 31.25 10.15 10.39
CA GLY A 408 32.01 9.19 9.64
C GLY A 408 31.26 8.52 8.49
N LEU A 409 31.98 8.35 7.41
CA LEU A 409 31.64 7.47 6.30
C LEU A 409 31.42 6.05 6.83
N SER A 410 30.18 5.62 6.94
CA SER A 410 29.84 4.20 6.92
C SER A 410 30.04 3.73 5.48
N ASP A 411 30.76 2.62 5.30
CA ASP A 411 30.85 1.94 4.01
C ASP A 411 29.44 1.71 3.44
N PRO A 412 29.23 1.89 2.12
CA PRO A 412 27.94 1.62 1.52
C PRO A 412 27.58 0.13 1.75
N GLU A 413 26.37 -0.12 2.25
CA GLU A 413 25.85 -1.49 2.33
C GLU A 413 25.88 -2.11 0.92
N PRO A 414 26.25 -3.39 0.79
CA PRO A 414 26.33 -4.04 -0.51
C PRO A 414 24.95 -4.07 -1.17
N GLU A 415 24.90 -3.70 -2.44
CA GLU A 415 23.67 -3.71 -3.24
C GLU A 415 23.07 -5.13 -3.28
N THR A 416 21.76 -5.23 -3.01
CA THR A 416 21.04 -6.50 -3.04
C THR A 416 20.59 -6.80 -4.46
N THR A 417 20.99 -7.94 -5.02
CA THR A 417 20.46 -8.43 -6.28
C THR A 417 19.11 -9.11 -6.09
N VAL A 418 18.24 -8.97 -7.08
CA VAL A 418 16.89 -9.53 -7.07
C VAL A 418 16.66 -10.31 -8.35
N ASP A 419 16.12 -11.52 -8.22
CA ASP A 419 15.64 -12.32 -9.35
C ASP A 419 14.14 -12.61 -9.17
N VAL A 420 13.39 -12.56 -10.26
CA VAL A 420 12.01 -13.01 -10.31
C VAL A 420 11.94 -14.26 -11.16
N ALA A 421 11.42 -15.34 -10.60
CA ALA A 421 11.28 -16.62 -11.24
C ALA A 421 9.82 -17.09 -11.20
N SER A 422 9.33 -17.66 -12.28
CA SER A 422 7.98 -18.20 -12.36
C SER A 422 7.89 -19.38 -13.32
N TRP A 423 6.90 -20.24 -13.11
CA TRP A 423 6.53 -21.27 -14.07
C TRP A 423 5.51 -20.69 -15.07
N LYS A 424 5.96 -20.22 -16.23
CA LYS A 424 5.05 -19.82 -17.32
C LYS A 424 4.36 -21.06 -17.88
N ARG A 425 3.07 -21.17 -17.68
CA ARG A 425 2.27 -22.23 -18.28
C ARG A 425 1.95 -21.88 -19.72
N ARG A 426 2.26 -22.81 -20.64
CA ARG A 426 1.68 -22.78 -21.97
C ARG A 426 0.20 -23.16 -21.83
N MET A 427 -0.71 -22.25 -22.23
CA MET A 427 -2.12 -22.57 -22.47
C MET A 427 -2.28 -23.53 -23.61
#